data_0f625f3fb333fd4ff33a545e45a777e3
#
_entry.id   0f625f3fb333fd4ff33a545e45a777e3
#
_cell.length_a   1.000
_cell.length_b   1.000
_cell.length_c   1.000
_cell.angle_alpha   90.00
_cell.angle_beta   90.00
_cell.angle_gamma   90.00
#
_symmetry.space_group_name_H-M   'P 1'
#
loop_
_entity.id
_entity.type
_entity.pdbx_description
1 polymer ?
#
loop_
_entity_poly.entity_id
_entity_poly.type
_entity_poly.pdbx_seq_one_letter_code
_entity_poly.pdbx_strand_id
1 'polypeptide(L)'
;GKVYFDPNTRTLTLDNATIEANDCNAILNETCRNLVIELIGTNTINVTNSAGIYTRESTVILGDGGAKLSVKSDLCALLFGGCPLEINNCWLEAEGKWGISASYNEAEEVLTIRNSHVEATGPTGSICDIAGLKLEGCYIDIPFKAAYNADTKSVAVNGETVTSKVVIEPNSYGIYIADKPVTTLNYKDLTSIYGVSGSASYDPDTKTLTLDNATIERNSTDGTGIVN
;
A
#
# COMPACT_ATOMS: atom_id res chain seq x y z
N GLY A 1 -19.10 6.83 -3.70
CA GLY A 1 -17.85 6.90 -4.43
C GLY A 1 -18.01 6.82 -5.93
N LYS A 2 -16.93 6.95 -6.64
CA LYS A 2 -16.89 6.87 -8.11
C LYS A 2 -15.83 5.88 -8.55
N VAL A 3 -16.12 5.18 -9.66
CA VAL A 3 -15.14 4.32 -10.35
C VAL A 3 -15.25 4.69 -11.83
N TYR A 4 -14.14 5.03 -12.46
CA TYR A 4 -14.10 5.33 -13.88
C TYR A 4 -12.74 4.96 -14.50
N PHE A 5 -12.75 4.64 -15.79
CA PHE A 5 -11.58 4.23 -16.54
C PHE A 5 -11.32 5.20 -17.70
N ASP A 6 -10.09 5.71 -17.79
CA ASP A 6 -9.61 6.47 -18.95
C ASP A 6 -8.73 5.56 -19.81
N PRO A 7 -9.20 5.19 -21.01
CA PRO A 7 -8.43 4.32 -21.91
C PRO A 7 -7.19 4.98 -22.51
N ASN A 8 -7.11 6.32 -22.55
CA ASN A 8 -5.96 7.03 -23.11
C ASN A 8 -4.77 6.98 -22.16
N THR A 9 -5.01 7.15 -20.87
CA THR A 9 -3.99 7.07 -19.81
C THR A 9 -3.86 5.67 -19.24
N ARG A 10 -4.81 4.76 -19.52
CA ARG A 10 -4.96 3.44 -18.90
C ARG A 10 -5.07 3.54 -17.38
N THR A 11 -5.85 4.50 -16.92
CA THR A 11 -6.04 4.76 -15.50
C THR A 11 -7.44 4.36 -15.08
N LEU A 12 -7.54 3.45 -14.11
CA LEU A 12 -8.76 3.14 -13.37
C LEU A 12 -8.73 3.94 -12.07
N THR A 13 -9.58 4.94 -11.94
CA THR A 13 -9.65 5.76 -10.74
C THR A 13 -10.72 5.24 -9.79
N LEU A 14 -10.33 5.02 -8.54
CA LEU A 14 -11.22 4.74 -7.41
C LEU A 14 -11.26 5.99 -6.52
N ASP A 15 -12.41 6.67 -6.48
CA ASP A 15 -12.62 7.90 -5.71
C ASP A 15 -13.66 7.64 -4.61
N ASN A 16 -13.19 7.44 -3.38
CA ASN A 16 -13.99 7.07 -2.22
C ASN A 16 -14.95 5.90 -2.53
N ALA A 17 -14.47 4.93 -3.32
CA ALA A 17 -15.29 3.86 -3.87
C ALA A 17 -15.46 2.70 -2.87
N THR A 18 -16.63 2.09 -2.91
CA THR A 18 -16.90 0.79 -2.30
C THR A 18 -17.31 -0.18 -3.40
N ILE A 19 -16.61 -1.31 -3.51
CA ILE A 19 -16.89 -2.37 -4.48
C ILE A 19 -17.17 -3.65 -3.72
N GLU A 20 -18.34 -4.22 -3.95
CA GLU A 20 -18.76 -5.52 -3.43
C GLU A 20 -18.89 -6.49 -4.59
N ALA A 21 -18.28 -7.66 -4.50
CA ALA A 21 -18.37 -8.69 -5.53
C ALA A 21 -18.55 -10.08 -4.90
N ASN A 22 -19.26 -10.94 -5.61
CA ASN A 22 -19.51 -12.32 -5.19
C ASN A 22 -19.31 -13.23 -6.39
N ASP A 23 -18.56 -14.33 -6.20
CA ASP A 23 -18.23 -15.32 -7.23
C ASP A 23 -17.48 -14.74 -8.45
N CYS A 24 -16.92 -13.53 -8.31
CA CYS A 24 -16.08 -12.89 -9.33
C CYS A 24 -15.08 -11.92 -8.71
N ASN A 25 -13.99 -11.62 -9.42
CA ASN A 25 -13.02 -10.63 -8.98
C ASN A 25 -13.68 -9.22 -9.01
N ALA A 26 -13.40 -8.40 -8.01
CA ALA A 26 -13.91 -7.02 -8.02
C ALA A 26 -13.21 -6.19 -9.13
N ILE A 27 -11.91 -6.40 -9.30
CA ILE A 27 -11.13 -5.83 -10.40
C ILE A 27 -10.34 -6.96 -11.06
N LEU A 28 -10.53 -7.12 -12.36
CA LEU A 28 -9.78 -8.06 -13.20
C LEU A 28 -9.10 -7.31 -14.34
N ASN A 29 -7.76 -7.35 -14.37
CA ASN A 29 -6.96 -6.85 -15.47
C ASN A 29 -6.33 -8.01 -16.24
N GLU A 30 -6.88 -8.37 -17.39
CA GLU A 30 -6.37 -9.46 -18.22
C GLU A 30 -5.44 -8.99 -19.34
N THR A 31 -5.62 -7.77 -19.86
CA THR A 31 -4.97 -7.33 -21.10
C THR A 31 -4.52 -5.88 -21.13
N CYS A 32 -4.87 -5.08 -20.11
CA CYS A 32 -4.48 -3.67 -20.04
C CYS A 32 -3.05 -3.56 -19.48
N ARG A 33 -2.07 -3.49 -20.39
CA ARG A 33 -0.66 -3.29 -20.01
C ARG A 33 -0.44 -1.93 -19.38
N ASN A 34 0.36 -1.91 -18.28
CA ASN A 34 0.69 -0.71 -17.52
C ASN A 34 -0.58 0.00 -17.01
N LEU A 35 -1.54 -0.78 -16.51
CA LEU A 35 -2.70 -0.23 -15.83
C LEU A 35 -2.26 0.55 -14.59
N VAL A 36 -2.78 1.74 -14.41
CA VAL A 36 -2.70 2.49 -13.15
C VAL A 36 -4.06 2.40 -12.46
N ILE A 37 -4.09 1.89 -11.24
CA ILE A 37 -5.24 2.00 -10.33
C ILE A 37 -4.96 3.18 -9.42
N GLU A 38 -5.54 4.33 -9.76
CA GLU A 38 -5.39 5.57 -9.02
C GLU A 38 -6.38 5.62 -7.86
N LEU A 39 -5.87 5.93 -6.68
CA LEU A 39 -6.66 6.01 -5.45
C LEU A 39 -6.87 7.46 -5.04
N ILE A 40 -8.10 7.85 -4.79
CA ILE A 40 -8.49 9.14 -4.21
C ILE A 40 -9.33 8.87 -2.95
N GLY A 41 -8.90 9.43 -1.82
CA GLY A 41 -9.57 9.26 -0.53
C GLY A 41 -9.54 7.82 -0.01
N THR A 42 -10.65 7.33 0.52
CA THR A 42 -10.74 6.00 1.16
C THR A 42 -11.58 5.05 0.33
N ASN A 43 -10.97 3.95 -0.11
CA ASN A 43 -11.58 2.95 -0.98
C ASN A 43 -11.66 1.60 -0.28
N THR A 44 -12.72 0.86 -0.54
CA THR A 44 -12.97 -0.47 0.05
C THR A 44 -13.41 -1.45 -1.03
N ILE A 45 -12.83 -2.64 -1.01
CA ILE A 45 -13.20 -3.76 -1.87
C ILE A 45 -13.47 -4.98 -0.97
N ASN A 46 -14.67 -5.54 -1.06
CA ASN A 46 -15.04 -6.77 -0.37
C ASN A 46 -15.48 -7.82 -1.38
N VAL A 47 -14.86 -9.00 -1.32
CA VAL A 47 -15.11 -10.07 -2.29
C VAL A 47 -15.31 -11.41 -1.57
N THR A 48 -16.30 -12.16 -2.04
CA THR A 48 -16.50 -13.57 -1.64
C THR A 48 -16.27 -14.49 -2.82
N ASN A 49 -15.65 -15.66 -2.56
CA ASN A 49 -15.38 -16.73 -3.53
C ASN A 49 -14.51 -16.33 -4.73
N SER A 50 -13.71 -15.26 -4.64
CA SER A 50 -12.81 -14.84 -5.71
C SER A 50 -11.70 -13.93 -5.17
N ALA A 51 -10.82 -13.43 -6.03
CA ALA A 51 -9.82 -12.44 -5.64
C ALA A 51 -10.40 -11.02 -5.59
N GLY A 52 -9.88 -10.19 -4.69
CA GLY A 52 -10.22 -8.77 -4.64
C GLY A 52 -9.78 -8.06 -5.92
N ILE A 53 -8.48 -8.00 -6.15
CA ILE A 53 -7.88 -7.50 -7.38
C ILE A 53 -7.05 -8.63 -7.99
N TYR A 54 -7.31 -8.96 -9.25
CA TYR A 54 -6.50 -9.88 -10.01
C TYR A 54 -5.95 -9.21 -11.27
N THR A 55 -4.63 -9.27 -11.44
CA THR A 55 -3.97 -8.70 -12.63
C THR A 55 -3.06 -9.71 -13.30
N ARG A 56 -3.13 -9.77 -14.64
CA ARG A 56 -2.28 -10.58 -15.53
C ARG A 56 -1.38 -9.70 -16.40
N GLU A 57 -1.43 -8.41 -16.20
CA GLU A 57 -0.61 -7.42 -16.87
C GLU A 57 -0.05 -6.44 -15.83
N SER A 58 1.10 -5.87 -16.15
CA SER A 58 1.77 -4.89 -15.30
C SER A 58 0.79 -3.84 -14.77
N THR A 59 0.73 -3.71 -13.45
CA THR A 59 -0.23 -2.85 -12.78
C THR A 59 0.45 -2.08 -11.65
N VAL A 60 0.08 -0.80 -11.50
CA VAL A 60 0.48 0.06 -10.40
C VAL A 60 -0.75 0.48 -9.62
N ILE A 61 -0.77 0.28 -8.31
CA ILE A 61 -1.73 0.88 -7.39
C ILE A 61 -1.07 2.16 -6.88
N LEU A 62 -1.64 3.32 -7.20
CA LEU A 62 -1.04 4.63 -6.99
C LEU A 62 -1.94 5.51 -6.12
N GLY A 63 -1.38 6.07 -5.05
CA GLY A 63 -2.03 7.09 -4.25
C GLY A 63 -1.29 8.43 -4.27
N ASP A 64 -1.79 9.38 -3.48
CA ASP A 64 -1.22 10.72 -3.27
C ASP A 64 -0.51 10.88 -1.92
N GLY A 65 -0.35 9.79 -1.17
CA GLY A 65 0.21 9.77 0.18
C GLY A 65 -0.85 9.78 1.29
N GLY A 66 -2.06 10.24 1.02
CA GLY A 66 -3.21 10.19 1.93
C GLY A 66 -4.26 9.15 1.56
N ALA A 67 -4.22 8.67 0.32
CA ALA A 67 -5.19 7.73 -0.20
C ALA A 67 -5.07 6.33 0.43
N LYS A 68 -6.23 5.70 0.66
CA LYS A 68 -6.34 4.39 1.30
C LYS A 68 -7.12 3.41 0.44
N LEU A 69 -6.68 2.15 0.46
CA LEU A 69 -7.37 1.02 -0.12
C LEU A 69 -7.39 -0.15 0.87
N SER A 70 -8.57 -0.61 1.24
CA SER A 70 -8.76 -1.84 1.99
C SER A 70 -9.39 -2.90 1.08
N VAL A 71 -8.73 -4.03 0.94
CA VAL A 71 -9.20 -5.17 0.13
C VAL A 71 -9.36 -6.38 1.03
N LYS A 72 -10.59 -6.88 1.11
CA LYS A 72 -10.93 -8.11 1.84
C LYS A 72 -11.49 -9.15 0.90
N SER A 73 -10.96 -10.36 1.02
CA SER A 73 -11.41 -11.51 0.23
C SER A 73 -11.34 -12.78 1.07
N ASP A 74 -12.25 -13.71 0.88
CA ASP A 74 -12.14 -15.05 1.47
C ASP A 74 -11.13 -15.96 0.73
N LEU A 75 -10.64 -15.52 -0.46
CA LEU A 75 -9.56 -16.18 -1.19
C LEU A 75 -8.27 -15.34 -1.16
N CYS A 76 -8.04 -14.48 -2.13
CA CYS A 76 -6.83 -13.68 -2.23
C CYS A 76 -7.18 -12.20 -2.35
N ALA A 77 -6.66 -11.36 -1.46
CA ALA A 77 -6.98 -9.94 -1.55
C ALA A 77 -6.35 -9.32 -2.81
N LEU A 78 -5.04 -9.49 -3.01
CA LEU A 78 -4.34 -9.07 -4.22
C LEU A 78 -3.64 -10.25 -4.87
N LEU A 79 -4.06 -10.59 -6.09
CA LEU A 79 -3.50 -11.67 -6.89
C LEU A 79 -2.88 -11.08 -8.17
N PHE A 80 -1.69 -11.50 -8.53
CA PHE A 80 -1.07 -11.14 -9.81
C PHE A 80 -0.36 -12.34 -10.43
N GLY A 81 -0.28 -12.37 -11.76
CA GLY A 81 0.27 -13.54 -12.43
C GLY A 81 0.94 -13.20 -13.74
N GLY A 82 2.19 -13.69 -13.93
CA GLY A 82 3.00 -13.46 -15.11
C GLY A 82 3.44 -12.01 -15.31
N CYS A 83 3.31 -11.15 -14.31
CA CYS A 83 3.56 -9.71 -14.43
C CYS A 83 4.02 -9.10 -13.10
N PRO A 84 4.66 -7.93 -13.11
CA PRO A 84 4.95 -7.19 -11.89
C PRO A 84 3.71 -6.45 -11.35
N LEU A 85 3.67 -6.31 -10.02
CA LEU A 85 2.73 -5.46 -9.29
C LEU A 85 3.50 -4.40 -8.50
N GLU A 86 3.12 -3.13 -8.63
CA GLU A 86 3.67 -2.05 -7.82
C GLU A 86 2.58 -1.42 -6.94
N ILE A 87 2.92 -1.14 -5.68
CA ILE A 87 2.11 -0.38 -4.71
C ILE A 87 2.91 0.88 -4.40
N ASN A 88 2.36 2.05 -4.70
CA ASN A 88 3.11 3.30 -4.68
C ASN A 88 2.31 4.41 -3.99
N ASN A 89 2.94 5.03 -3.00
CA ASN A 89 2.49 6.26 -2.35
C ASN A 89 1.05 6.19 -1.81
N CYS A 90 0.69 5.07 -1.18
CA CYS A 90 -0.64 4.85 -0.60
C CYS A 90 -0.59 4.03 0.69
N TRP A 91 -1.74 3.98 1.35
CA TRP A 91 -2.02 3.06 2.45
C TRP A 91 -2.85 1.88 1.92
N LEU A 92 -2.34 0.67 2.03
CA LEU A 92 -3.01 -0.55 1.57
C LEU A 92 -3.20 -1.55 2.71
N GLU A 93 -4.41 -2.06 2.85
CA GLU A 93 -4.74 -3.22 3.67
C GLU A 93 -5.22 -4.35 2.76
N ALA A 94 -4.58 -5.52 2.85
CA ALA A 94 -4.90 -6.71 2.06
C ALA A 94 -5.15 -7.90 2.99
N GLU A 95 -6.39 -8.32 3.12
CA GLU A 95 -6.83 -9.40 4.00
C GLU A 95 -7.53 -10.50 3.20
N GLY A 96 -7.06 -11.74 3.33
CA GLY A 96 -7.64 -12.90 2.65
C GLY A 96 -7.11 -14.21 3.19
N LYS A 97 -7.47 -15.33 2.57
CA LYS A 97 -6.78 -16.60 2.79
C LYS A 97 -5.30 -16.46 2.38
N TRP A 98 -5.06 -15.71 1.31
CA TRP A 98 -3.78 -15.11 0.93
C TRP A 98 -3.93 -13.59 0.93
N GLY A 99 -3.01 -12.88 1.56
CA GLY A 99 -3.02 -11.41 1.56
C GLY A 99 -2.62 -10.85 0.19
N ILE A 100 -1.37 -10.98 -0.18
CA ILE A 100 -0.80 -10.62 -1.48
C ILE A 100 -0.07 -11.85 -2.02
N SER A 101 -0.45 -12.35 -3.20
CA SER A 101 0.12 -13.57 -3.76
C SER A 101 0.26 -13.47 -5.27
N ALA A 102 1.27 -14.16 -5.81
CA ALA A 102 1.37 -14.39 -7.25
C ALA A 102 0.79 -15.76 -7.62
N SER A 103 0.59 -16.02 -8.92
CA SER A 103 -0.19 -17.18 -9.36
C SER A 103 0.51 -18.17 -10.28
N TYR A 104 1.58 -17.77 -11.01
CA TYR A 104 2.20 -18.63 -12.02
C TYR A 104 3.62 -19.08 -11.72
N ASN A 105 4.23 -18.53 -10.66
CA ASN A 105 5.59 -18.87 -10.28
C ASN A 105 6.63 -18.43 -11.33
N GLU A 106 6.36 -17.32 -12.02
CA GLU A 106 7.20 -16.77 -13.07
C GLU A 106 8.16 -15.69 -12.54
N ALA A 107 9.28 -15.48 -13.23
CA ALA A 107 10.33 -14.55 -12.80
C ALA A 107 9.86 -13.08 -12.77
N GLU A 108 8.86 -12.74 -13.56
CA GLU A 108 8.25 -11.42 -13.69
C GLU A 108 7.34 -11.06 -12.51
N GLU A 109 6.96 -12.02 -11.69
CA GLU A 109 6.05 -11.83 -10.55
C GLU A 109 6.75 -11.15 -9.37
N VAL A 110 7.24 -9.96 -9.63
CA VAL A 110 7.92 -9.12 -8.63
C VAL A 110 6.93 -8.13 -8.02
N LEU A 111 6.83 -8.16 -6.69
CA LEU A 111 6.11 -7.14 -5.93
C LEU A 111 7.07 -5.99 -5.59
N THR A 112 6.71 -4.78 -5.99
CA THR A 112 7.42 -3.54 -5.59
C THR A 112 6.53 -2.71 -4.68
N ILE A 113 7.04 -2.32 -3.52
CA ILE A 113 6.35 -1.42 -2.58
C ILE A 113 7.22 -0.19 -2.42
N ARG A 114 6.65 0.97 -2.78
CA ARG A 114 7.36 2.25 -2.79
C ARG A 114 6.62 3.27 -1.94
N ASN A 115 7.33 3.89 -0.97
CA ASN A 115 6.80 4.99 -0.16
C ASN A 115 5.37 4.74 0.35
N SER A 116 5.06 3.52 0.76
CA SER A 116 3.70 3.11 1.12
C SER A 116 3.66 2.43 2.48
N HIS A 117 2.52 2.54 3.14
CA HIS A 117 2.16 1.66 4.24
C HIS A 117 1.37 0.48 3.69
N VAL A 118 1.79 -0.74 3.99
CA VAL A 118 1.11 -1.96 3.56
C VAL A 118 0.90 -2.91 4.73
N GLU A 119 -0.35 -3.27 4.98
CA GLU A 119 -0.71 -4.37 5.86
C GLU A 119 -1.22 -5.55 5.03
N ALA A 120 -0.58 -6.71 5.13
CA ALA A 120 -1.02 -7.93 4.46
C ALA A 120 -1.27 -9.03 5.50
N THR A 121 -2.40 -9.70 5.40
CA THR A 121 -2.79 -10.78 6.32
C THR A 121 -3.39 -11.94 5.56
N GLY A 122 -2.84 -13.14 5.76
CA GLY A 122 -3.35 -14.36 5.15
C GLY A 122 -2.89 -15.62 5.89
N PRO A 123 -3.78 -16.45 6.45
CA PRO A 123 -3.42 -17.65 7.20
C PRO A 123 -2.73 -18.72 6.35
N THR A 124 -2.75 -18.62 5.02
CA THR A 124 -1.97 -19.48 4.13
C THR A 124 -0.65 -18.82 3.71
N GLY A 125 -0.63 -17.49 3.61
CA GLY A 125 0.53 -16.68 3.32
C GLY A 125 0.13 -15.21 3.23
N SER A 126 0.81 -14.36 3.98
CA SER A 126 0.47 -12.93 4.00
C SER A 126 1.03 -12.20 2.79
N ILE A 127 2.29 -12.47 2.43
CA ILE A 127 2.92 -12.08 1.15
C ILE A 127 3.70 -13.29 0.68
N CYS A 128 3.24 -13.97 -0.37
CA CYS A 128 3.77 -15.27 -0.77
C CYS A 128 3.67 -15.54 -2.27
N ASP A 129 4.30 -16.63 -2.70
CA ASP A 129 4.36 -17.12 -4.09
C ASP A 129 4.97 -16.10 -5.08
N ILE A 130 5.66 -15.06 -4.59
CA ILE A 130 6.24 -13.99 -5.40
C ILE A 130 7.69 -14.32 -5.80
N ALA A 131 8.09 -13.94 -7.03
CA ALA A 131 9.45 -14.13 -7.51
C ALA A 131 10.45 -13.15 -6.86
N GLY A 132 10.00 -12.04 -6.32
CA GLY A 132 10.83 -11.07 -5.65
C GLY A 132 10.02 -10.00 -4.92
N LEU A 133 10.64 -9.41 -3.89
CA LEU A 133 10.12 -8.24 -3.18
C LEU A 133 11.13 -7.11 -3.26
N LYS A 134 10.70 -5.96 -3.75
CA LYS A 134 11.48 -4.71 -3.75
C LYS A 134 10.81 -3.70 -2.82
N LEU A 135 11.58 -3.19 -1.85
CA LEU A 135 11.14 -2.14 -0.93
C LEU A 135 11.93 -0.88 -1.23
N GLU A 136 11.23 0.19 -1.60
CA GLU A 136 11.81 1.48 -1.91
C GLU A 136 11.20 2.56 -1.02
N GLY A 137 12.03 3.15 -0.14
CA GLY A 137 11.55 4.08 0.88
C GLY A 137 10.64 3.44 1.93
N CYS A 138 10.73 2.11 2.09
CA CYS A 138 9.95 1.31 3.04
C CYS A 138 10.80 0.22 3.68
N TYR A 139 10.31 -0.36 4.77
CA TYR A 139 10.91 -1.53 5.44
C TYR A 139 9.82 -2.42 6.03
N ILE A 140 10.13 -3.70 6.27
CA ILE A 140 9.21 -4.59 6.99
C ILE A 140 9.37 -4.32 8.48
N ASP A 141 8.29 -3.90 9.13
CA ASP A 141 8.24 -3.63 10.57
C ASP A 141 7.74 -4.85 11.35
N ILE A 142 6.69 -5.49 10.87
CA ILE A 142 6.07 -6.66 11.51
C ILE A 142 5.97 -7.82 10.51
N PRO A 143 6.34 -9.03 10.92
CA PRO A 143 6.97 -9.41 12.20
C PRO A 143 8.46 -9.05 12.23
N PHE A 144 8.98 -8.87 13.43
CA PHE A 144 10.41 -8.56 13.63
C PHE A 144 11.30 -9.61 12.95
N LYS A 145 12.36 -9.16 12.25
CA LYS A 145 13.28 -9.96 11.41
C LYS A 145 12.66 -10.63 10.19
N ALA A 146 11.45 -10.28 9.81
CA ALA A 146 10.92 -10.78 8.55
C ALA A 146 11.69 -10.16 7.37
N ALA A 147 11.91 -10.99 6.36
CA ALA A 147 12.54 -10.60 5.10
C ALA A 147 11.99 -11.45 3.96
N TYR A 148 12.19 -11.01 2.72
CA TYR A 148 11.91 -11.86 1.57
C TYR A 148 12.87 -13.05 1.57
N ASN A 149 12.33 -14.24 1.40
CA ASN A 149 13.07 -15.49 1.27
C ASN A 149 12.79 -16.08 -0.11
N ALA A 150 13.86 -16.24 -0.90
CA ALA A 150 13.76 -16.73 -2.27
C ALA A 150 13.42 -18.23 -2.36
N ASP A 151 13.77 -19.04 -1.35
CA ASP A 151 13.47 -20.46 -1.34
C ASP A 151 11.98 -20.72 -1.10
N THR A 152 11.36 -19.94 -0.21
CA THR A 152 9.92 -20.02 0.08
C THR A 152 9.10 -19.04 -0.78
N LYS A 153 9.76 -18.17 -1.57
CA LYS A 153 9.14 -17.13 -2.40
C LYS A 153 8.13 -16.27 -1.64
N SER A 154 8.46 -15.91 -0.41
CA SER A 154 7.55 -15.24 0.50
C SER A 154 8.28 -14.30 1.45
N VAL A 155 7.53 -13.45 2.13
CA VAL A 155 8.00 -12.83 3.37
C VAL A 155 8.03 -13.91 4.44
N ALA A 156 9.21 -14.12 5.03
CA ALA A 156 9.47 -15.22 5.94
C ALA A 156 10.22 -14.74 7.20
N VAL A 157 10.07 -15.50 8.28
CA VAL A 157 10.87 -15.41 9.51
C VAL A 157 11.54 -16.76 9.74
N ASN A 158 12.87 -16.78 9.91
CA ASN A 158 13.66 -18.00 10.09
C ASN A 158 13.44 -19.07 8.98
N GLY A 159 13.13 -18.62 7.76
CA GLY A 159 12.90 -19.51 6.61
C GLY A 159 11.47 -20.02 6.46
N GLU A 160 10.56 -19.64 7.36
CA GLU A 160 9.15 -20.03 7.28
C GLU A 160 8.27 -18.87 6.84
N THR A 161 7.36 -19.13 5.89
CA THR A 161 6.41 -18.14 5.38
C THR A 161 5.56 -17.55 6.50
N VAL A 162 5.46 -16.21 6.54
CA VAL A 162 4.61 -15.52 7.50
C VAL A 162 3.14 -15.70 7.13
N THR A 163 2.36 -16.23 8.08
CA THR A 163 0.91 -16.46 7.98
C THR A 163 0.10 -15.57 8.93
N SER A 164 0.78 -14.70 9.66
CA SER A 164 0.21 -13.62 10.47
C SER A 164 0.37 -12.29 9.75
N LYS A 165 -0.13 -11.21 10.36
CA LYS A 165 0.00 -9.87 9.76
C LYS A 165 1.46 -9.54 9.43
N VAL A 166 1.69 -9.10 8.19
CA VAL A 166 2.91 -8.41 7.74
C VAL A 166 2.59 -6.93 7.65
N VAL A 167 3.43 -6.10 8.26
CA VAL A 167 3.35 -4.64 8.14
C VAL A 167 4.63 -4.12 7.50
N ILE A 168 4.47 -3.34 6.45
CA ILE A 168 5.54 -2.62 5.78
C ILE A 168 5.28 -1.14 5.98
N GLU A 169 6.25 -0.46 6.58
CA GLU A 169 6.16 0.95 6.94
C GLU A 169 7.03 1.82 6.03
N PRO A 170 6.58 3.05 5.70
CA PRO A 170 7.41 4.02 5.01
C PRO A 170 8.54 4.52 5.92
N ASN A 171 9.70 4.77 5.33
CA ASN A 171 10.86 5.29 6.08
C ASN A 171 10.55 6.66 6.69
N SER A 172 10.93 6.84 7.97
CA SER A 172 10.82 8.11 8.67
C SER A 172 12.05 8.99 8.41
N TYR A 173 11.82 10.30 8.31
CA TYR A 173 12.89 11.32 8.27
C TYR A 173 13.36 11.76 9.66
N GLY A 174 12.81 11.17 10.74
CA GLY A 174 13.15 11.52 12.12
C GLY A 174 12.45 12.78 12.64
N ILE A 175 11.62 13.43 11.83
CA ILE A 175 10.80 14.58 12.20
C ILE A 175 9.43 14.11 12.60
N TYR A 176 8.86 14.69 13.67
CA TYR A 176 7.52 14.37 14.14
C TYR A 176 6.68 15.64 14.21
N ILE A 177 5.45 15.57 13.71
CA ILE A 177 4.46 16.65 13.76
C ILE A 177 3.19 16.09 14.41
N ALA A 178 2.67 16.75 15.42
CA ALA A 178 1.53 16.28 16.22
C ALA A 178 1.70 14.79 16.67
N ASP A 179 2.94 14.41 17.07
CA ASP A 179 3.37 13.05 17.45
C ASP A 179 3.34 12.00 16.34
N LYS A 180 3.19 12.40 15.10
CA LYS A 180 3.25 11.51 13.94
C LYS A 180 4.52 11.73 13.14
N PRO A 181 5.17 10.66 12.66
CA PRO A 181 6.40 10.81 11.90
C PRO A 181 6.15 11.43 10.52
N VAL A 182 7.07 12.29 10.10
CA VAL A 182 7.21 12.67 8.69
C VAL A 182 7.95 11.54 7.97
N THR A 183 7.35 10.98 6.96
CA THR A 183 7.81 9.78 6.27
C THR A 183 7.90 9.98 4.76
N THR A 184 8.48 9.01 4.07
CA THR A 184 8.49 8.97 2.60
C THR A 184 7.09 8.92 1.98
N LEU A 185 6.05 8.58 2.76
CA LEU A 185 4.67 8.59 2.31
C LEU A 185 4.03 9.97 2.36
N ASN A 186 4.25 10.73 3.44
CA ASN A 186 3.48 11.95 3.72
C ASN A 186 4.26 13.27 3.57
N TYR A 187 5.58 13.24 3.29
CA TYR A 187 6.43 14.44 3.34
C TYR A 187 6.00 15.59 2.40
N LYS A 188 5.33 15.27 1.29
CA LYS A 188 4.87 16.26 0.31
C LYS A 188 3.64 17.04 0.77
N ASP A 189 2.79 16.37 1.54
CA ASP A 189 1.57 16.95 2.13
C ASP A 189 1.35 16.40 3.53
N LEU A 190 1.71 17.20 4.52
CA LEU A 190 1.60 16.85 5.93
C LEU A 190 0.19 17.08 6.49
N THR A 191 -0.76 17.58 5.70
CA THR A 191 -2.17 17.69 6.11
C THR A 191 -2.87 16.33 6.20
N SER A 192 -2.25 15.27 5.66
CA SER A 192 -2.64 13.89 5.90
C SER A 192 -2.44 13.44 7.37
N ILE A 193 -1.63 14.17 8.12
CA ILE A 193 -1.44 13.96 9.56
C ILE A 193 -2.62 14.60 10.30
N TYR A 194 -3.31 13.79 11.12
CA TYR A 194 -4.42 14.30 11.93
C TYR A 194 -3.96 15.43 12.87
N GLY A 195 -4.68 16.54 12.84
CA GLY A 195 -4.37 17.76 13.60
C GLY A 195 -3.52 18.76 12.83
N VAL A 196 -3.17 18.50 11.56
CA VAL A 196 -2.48 19.45 10.68
C VAL A 196 -3.47 19.97 9.64
N SER A 197 -3.52 21.29 9.48
CA SER A 197 -4.34 21.96 8.47
C SER A 197 -3.60 23.15 7.86
N GLY A 198 -4.11 23.70 6.77
CA GLY A 198 -3.44 24.72 5.96
C GLY A 198 -2.51 24.08 4.93
N SER A 199 -1.25 24.53 4.81
CA SER A 199 -0.25 23.95 3.95
C SER A 199 1.02 23.64 4.74
N ALA A 200 1.45 22.38 4.73
CA ALA A 200 2.65 21.93 5.41
C ALA A 200 3.33 20.83 4.57
N SER A 201 4.63 20.97 4.32
CA SER A 201 5.41 20.00 3.55
C SER A 201 6.86 19.94 4.04
N TYR A 202 7.53 18.84 3.76
CA TYR A 202 8.95 18.67 4.04
C TYR A 202 9.70 18.34 2.75
N ASP A 203 10.79 19.03 2.52
CA ASP A 203 11.74 18.74 1.44
C ASP A 203 12.96 18.00 2.02
N PRO A 204 13.13 16.69 1.75
CA PRO A 204 14.24 15.93 2.28
C PRO A 204 15.60 16.29 1.69
N ASP A 205 15.65 16.86 0.46
CA ASP A 205 16.89 17.22 -0.20
C ASP A 205 17.48 18.49 0.42
N THR A 206 16.66 19.50 0.67
CA THR A 206 17.05 20.74 1.34
C THR A 206 16.91 20.68 2.86
N LYS A 207 16.30 19.61 3.40
CA LYS A 207 15.94 19.45 4.82
C LYS A 207 15.09 20.60 5.35
N THR A 208 14.16 21.07 4.54
CA THR A 208 13.33 22.23 4.86
C THR A 208 11.90 21.82 5.15
N LEU A 209 11.42 22.15 6.35
CA LEU A 209 10.00 22.10 6.70
C LEU A 209 9.34 23.43 6.34
N THR A 210 8.40 23.42 5.42
CA THR A 210 7.62 24.59 5.01
C THR A 210 6.25 24.57 5.65
N LEU A 211 5.90 25.66 6.33
CA LEU A 211 4.59 25.89 6.92
C LEU A 211 4.01 27.18 6.32
N ASP A 212 2.88 27.10 5.64
CA ASP A 212 2.19 28.24 5.08
C ASP A 212 0.73 28.27 5.55
N ASN A 213 0.43 29.25 6.40
CA ASN A 213 -0.86 29.36 7.11
C ASN A 213 -1.28 28.03 7.77
N ALA A 214 -0.28 27.27 8.25
CA ALA A 214 -0.49 25.96 8.86
C ALA A 214 -0.94 26.10 10.31
N THR A 215 -1.88 25.26 10.69
CA THR A 215 -2.27 25.03 12.09
C THR A 215 -1.89 23.61 12.46
N ILE A 216 -1.22 23.44 13.60
CA ILE A 216 -0.83 22.15 14.16
C ILE A 216 -1.49 22.01 15.52
N GLU A 217 -2.50 21.16 15.59
CA GLU A 217 -3.24 20.86 16.82
C GLU A 217 -2.84 19.51 17.37
N ARG A 218 -2.70 19.43 18.67
CA ARG A 218 -2.35 18.20 19.37
C ARG A 218 -3.37 17.87 20.44
N ASN A 219 -3.77 16.61 20.51
CA ASN A 219 -4.75 16.14 21.49
C ASN A 219 -4.15 15.72 22.84
N SER A 220 -2.85 15.98 23.09
CA SER A 220 -2.15 15.58 24.32
C SER A 220 -1.66 16.82 25.07
N THR A 221 -1.78 16.79 26.39
CA THR A 221 -1.32 17.87 27.29
C THR A 221 0.19 17.89 27.51
N ASP A 222 0.89 16.79 27.18
CA ASP A 222 2.34 16.65 27.38
C ASP A 222 3.07 16.45 26.05
N GLY A 223 3.86 17.44 25.61
CA GLY A 223 4.77 17.33 24.47
C GLY A 223 4.78 18.52 23.54
N THR A 224 5.62 18.44 22.52
CA THR A 224 5.89 19.49 21.51
C THR A 224 5.09 19.22 20.23
N GLY A 225 4.62 20.30 19.57
CA GLY A 225 3.90 20.16 18.29
C GLY A 225 4.80 19.69 17.14
N ILE A 226 6.11 20.03 17.21
CA ILE A 226 7.12 19.62 16.23
C ILE A 226 8.35 19.15 17.00
N VAL A 227 8.90 18.01 16.62
CA VAL A 227 10.16 17.44 17.15
C VAL A 227 11.05 17.05 15.98
N ASN A 228 12.34 17.32 16.14
CA ASN A 228 13.41 16.91 15.21
C ASN A 228 14.52 16.22 15.98
#